data_85195dfa453d7c135cea5747f9fa0f2a
#
_entry.id   85195dfa453d7c135cea5747f9fa0f2a
#
_cell.length_a   1.000
_cell.length_b   1.000
_cell.length_c   1.000
_cell.angle_alpha   90.00
_cell.angle_beta   90.00
_cell.angle_gamma   90.00
#
_symmetry.space_group_name_H-M   'P 1'
#
loop_
_entity.id
_entity.type
_entity.pdbx_description
1 polymer ?
#
loop_
_entity_poly.entity_id
_entity_poly.type
_entity_poly.pdbx_seq_one_letter_code
_entity_poly.pdbx_strand_id
1 'polypeptide(L)'
;MEKLFSMAEILKKNNINIILIQIDEAHSTAWPMAIDTLLQVDKVEPQKTFQDRIDRAKYFIEKYNPPYKVYIDTWSNDFANLFRAWPDKYHCINKDLQVIAKSEYHSEGDKEAVIIEDCTIFLEKLLTY
;
A
#
# COMPACT_ATOMS: atom_id res chain seq x y z
N MET A 1 -1.39 -9.63 -2.03
CA MET A 1 -2.74 -9.14 -2.39
C MET A 1 -3.83 -10.17 -2.21
N GLU A 2 -3.68 -11.40 -2.66
CA GLU A 2 -4.68 -12.47 -2.47
C GLU A 2 -5.08 -12.66 -1.00
N LYS A 3 -4.13 -12.57 -0.09
CA LYS A 3 -4.37 -12.65 1.36
C LYS A 3 -5.31 -11.53 1.86
N LEU A 4 -5.14 -10.31 1.38
CA LEU A 4 -6.03 -9.19 1.72
C LEU A 4 -7.45 -9.40 1.16
N PHE A 5 -7.56 -9.96 -0.02
CA PHE A 5 -8.86 -10.25 -0.62
C PHE A 5 -9.63 -11.32 0.14
N SER A 6 -8.93 -12.41 0.53
CA SER A 6 -9.54 -13.48 1.31
C SER A 6 -9.96 -13.02 2.73
N MET A 7 -9.31 -12.01 3.27
CA MET A 7 -9.62 -11.47 4.59
C MET A 7 -10.68 -10.36 4.57
N ALA A 8 -11.07 -9.83 3.42
CA ALA A 8 -11.98 -8.68 3.31
C ALA A 8 -13.30 -8.88 4.07
N GLU A 9 -13.88 -10.07 4.03
CA GLU A 9 -15.12 -10.39 4.75
C GLU A 9 -14.92 -10.43 6.28
N ILE A 10 -13.77 -10.96 6.74
CA ILE A 10 -13.45 -10.99 8.17
C ILE A 10 -13.24 -9.56 8.68
N LEU A 11 -12.53 -8.74 7.92
CA LEU A 11 -12.28 -7.35 8.26
C LEU A 11 -13.58 -6.55 8.34
N LYS A 12 -14.46 -6.73 7.36
CA LYS A 12 -15.76 -6.08 7.32
C LYS A 12 -16.64 -6.48 8.52
N LYS A 13 -16.65 -7.75 8.91
CA LYS A 13 -17.40 -8.24 10.09
C LYS A 13 -16.88 -7.62 11.41
N ASN A 14 -15.62 -7.21 11.44
CA ASN A 14 -15.00 -6.56 12.59
C ASN A 14 -14.94 -5.02 12.47
N ASN A 15 -15.72 -4.43 11.55
CA ASN A 15 -15.73 -2.99 11.28
C ASN A 15 -14.36 -2.41 10.87
N ILE A 16 -13.51 -3.23 10.27
CA ILE A 16 -12.23 -2.80 9.73
C ILE A 16 -12.39 -2.49 8.24
N ASN A 17 -12.06 -1.28 7.85
CA ASN A 17 -12.08 -0.85 6.46
C ASN A 17 -10.66 -0.80 5.90
N ILE A 18 -10.45 -1.43 4.77
CA ILE A 18 -9.22 -1.28 3.99
C ILE A 18 -9.45 -0.18 2.97
N ILE A 19 -8.50 0.70 2.85
CA ILE A 19 -8.38 1.64 1.74
C ILE A 19 -7.00 1.50 1.11
N LEU A 20 -6.94 1.56 -0.20
CA LEU A 20 -5.68 1.65 -0.95
C LEU A 20 -5.54 3.06 -1.49
N ILE A 21 -4.35 3.63 -1.36
CA ILE A 21 -4.04 4.94 -1.92
C ILE A 21 -2.91 4.75 -2.93
N GLN A 22 -3.22 4.99 -4.20
CA GLN A 22 -2.23 4.98 -5.27
C GLN A 22 -1.36 6.22 -5.15
N ILE A 23 -0.09 6.00 -4.88
CA ILE A 23 0.96 7.03 -4.83
C ILE A 23 1.85 6.98 -6.08
N ASP A 24 2.95 7.68 -6.07
CA ASP A 24 3.94 7.62 -7.15
C ASP A 24 4.53 6.22 -7.32
N GLU A 25 4.88 5.86 -8.56
CA GLU A 25 5.32 4.51 -8.92
C GLU A 25 6.78 4.26 -8.55
N ALA A 26 7.02 3.33 -7.65
CA ALA A 26 8.37 2.94 -7.24
C ALA A 26 9.02 1.93 -8.21
N HIS A 27 8.22 1.05 -8.82
CA HIS A 27 8.68 -0.03 -9.70
C HIS A 27 8.56 0.32 -11.18
N SER A 28 8.89 1.55 -11.53
CA SER A 28 8.92 1.98 -12.94
C SER A 28 10.28 1.68 -13.61
N THR A 29 10.34 1.82 -14.93
CA THR A 29 11.60 1.70 -15.68
C THR A 29 12.65 2.74 -15.28
N ALA A 30 12.24 3.85 -14.66
CA ALA A 30 13.14 4.86 -14.13
C ALA A 30 13.82 4.45 -12.82
N TRP A 31 13.32 3.41 -12.16
CA TRP A 31 13.90 2.85 -10.95
C TRP A 31 14.34 1.40 -11.17
N PRO A 32 15.53 1.15 -11.68
CA PRO A 32 16.04 -0.19 -11.96
C PRO A 32 16.48 -0.88 -10.66
N MET A 33 15.56 -1.48 -9.94
CA MET A 33 15.92 -2.33 -8.81
C MET A 33 16.21 -3.76 -9.30
N ALA A 34 17.31 -4.33 -8.84
CA ALA A 34 17.67 -5.72 -9.16
C ALA A 34 16.60 -6.72 -8.69
N ILE A 35 15.86 -6.38 -7.64
CA ILE A 35 14.78 -7.20 -7.10
C ILE A 35 13.61 -7.36 -8.07
N ASP A 36 13.36 -6.37 -8.94
CA ASP A 36 12.27 -6.45 -9.93
C ASP A 36 12.47 -7.60 -10.91
N THR A 37 13.72 -7.89 -11.24
CA THR A 37 14.09 -9.04 -12.09
C THR A 37 13.84 -10.38 -11.38
N LEU A 38 14.09 -10.42 -10.07
CA LEU A 38 13.84 -11.61 -9.24
C LEU A 38 12.35 -11.87 -9.03
N LEU A 39 11.56 -10.81 -8.88
CA LEU A 39 10.11 -10.91 -8.66
C LEU A 39 9.31 -11.03 -9.96
N GLN A 40 9.94 -10.98 -11.11
CA GLN A 40 9.29 -11.01 -12.44
C GLN A 40 8.17 -9.97 -12.56
N VAL A 41 8.35 -8.80 -11.96
CA VAL A 41 7.38 -7.71 -12.04
C VAL A 41 7.50 -7.03 -13.41
N ASP A 42 6.38 -6.90 -14.10
CA ASP A 42 6.33 -6.15 -15.34
C ASP A 42 6.70 -4.68 -15.08
N LYS A 43 7.81 -4.24 -15.66
CA LYS A 43 8.23 -2.85 -15.56
C LYS A 43 7.29 -1.96 -16.36
N VAL A 44 6.82 -0.93 -15.72
CA VAL A 44 5.94 0.07 -16.32
C VAL A 44 6.69 1.39 -16.51
N GLU A 45 6.27 2.18 -17.49
CA GLU A 45 6.79 3.52 -17.66
C GLU A 45 6.45 4.40 -16.45
N PRO A 46 7.35 5.34 -16.05
CA PRO A 46 7.06 6.28 -14.99
C PRO A 46 5.81 7.10 -15.28
N GLN A 47 5.07 7.43 -14.25
CA GLN A 47 3.98 8.40 -14.35
C GLN A 47 4.57 9.77 -14.70
N LYS A 48 4.09 10.38 -15.78
CA LYS A 48 4.53 11.71 -16.26
C LYS A 48 3.50 12.79 -15.98
N THR A 49 2.26 12.38 -15.75
CA THR A 49 1.12 13.25 -15.51
C THR A 49 0.21 12.68 -14.43
N PHE A 50 -0.64 13.53 -13.87
CA PHE A 50 -1.67 13.07 -12.93
C PHE A 50 -2.66 12.10 -13.60
N GLN A 51 -2.89 12.26 -14.90
CA GLN A 51 -3.74 11.35 -15.67
C GLN A 51 -3.15 9.93 -15.71
N ASP A 52 -1.82 9.81 -15.86
CA ASP A 52 -1.15 8.48 -15.83
C ASP A 52 -1.38 7.77 -14.49
N ARG A 53 -1.38 8.52 -13.37
CA ARG A 53 -1.69 7.98 -12.05
C ARG A 53 -3.13 7.50 -11.95
N ILE A 54 -4.07 8.28 -12.50
CA ILE A 54 -5.49 7.90 -12.57
C ILE A 54 -5.66 6.63 -13.40
N ASP A 55 -5.04 6.56 -14.56
CA ASP A 55 -5.17 5.43 -15.48
C ASP A 55 -4.54 4.16 -14.88
N ARG A 56 -3.46 4.31 -14.12
CA ARG A 56 -2.86 3.21 -13.38
C ARG A 56 -3.80 2.65 -12.32
N ALA A 57 -4.46 3.51 -11.55
CA ALA A 57 -5.44 3.10 -10.54
C ALA A 57 -6.65 2.42 -11.18
N LYS A 58 -7.14 2.92 -12.31
CA LYS A 58 -8.23 2.30 -13.06
C LYS A 58 -7.84 0.91 -13.56
N TYR A 59 -6.67 0.78 -14.18
CA TYR A 59 -6.15 -0.52 -14.64
C TYR A 59 -6.08 -1.54 -13.49
N PHE A 60 -5.59 -1.10 -12.32
CA PHE A 60 -5.55 -1.95 -11.13
C PHE A 60 -6.95 -2.42 -10.72
N ILE A 61 -7.92 -1.51 -10.67
CA ILE A 61 -9.31 -1.83 -10.31
C ILE A 61 -9.92 -2.81 -11.31
N GLU A 62 -9.76 -2.56 -12.60
CA GLU A 62 -10.28 -3.42 -13.66
C GLU A 62 -9.68 -4.83 -13.64
N LYS A 63 -8.36 -4.90 -13.42
CA LYS A 63 -7.63 -6.17 -13.43
C LYS A 63 -7.90 -7.03 -12.21
N TYR A 64 -7.98 -6.43 -11.03
CA TYR A 64 -8.01 -7.17 -9.76
C TYR A 64 -9.35 -7.11 -9.03
N ASN A 65 -10.26 -6.22 -9.42
CA ASN A 65 -11.55 -5.99 -8.79
C ASN A 65 -11.47 -6.01 -7.25
N PRO A 66 -10.65 -5.12 -6.63
CA PRO A 66 -10.41 -5.16 -5.20
C PRO A 66 -11.69 -4.94 -4.40
N PRO A 67 -11.90 -5.65 -3.27
CA PRO A 67 -13.10 -5.51 -2.44
C PRO A 67 -13.07 -4.27 -1.54
N TYR A 68 -12.18 -3.35 -1.78
CA TYR A 68 -11.98 -2.12 -1.00
C TYR A 68 -11.85 -0.90 -1.91
N LYS A 69 -11.98 0.28 -1.30
CA LYS A 69 -11.88 1.55 -2.04
C LYS A 69 -10.44 1.86 -2.43
N VAL A 70 -10.27 2.34 -3.65
CA VAL A 70 -9.01 2.84 -4.17
C VAL A 70 -9.09 4.35 -4.31
N TYR A 71 -8.16 5.05 -3.69
CA TYR A 71 -7.98 6.50 -3.78
C TYR A 71 -6.69 6.80 -4.53
N ILE A 72 -6.51 8.04 -4.90
CA ILE A 72 -5.34 8.51 -5.64
C ILE A 72 -4.75 9.69 -4.88
N ASP A 73 -3.46 9.65 -4.60
CA ASP A 73 -2.73 10.77 -4.04
C ASP A 73 -2.66 11.93 -5.04
N THR A 74 -2.54 13.14 -4.54
CA THR A 74 -2.33 14.32 -5.37
C THR A 74 -1.06 14.20 -6.20
N TRP A 75 -0.96 14.97 -7.28
CA TRP A 75 0.26 14.97 -8.09
C TRP A 75 1.48 15.48 -7.33
N SER A 76 1.28 16.34 -6.33
CA SER A 76 2.31 16.82 -5.40
C SER A 76 2.73 15.79 -4.35
N ASN A 77 2.15 14.60 -4.34
CA ASN A 77 2.44 13.51 -3.40
C ASN A 77 2.17 13.91 -1.93
N ASP A 78 1.08 14.62 -1.68
CA ASP A 78 0.78 15.17 -0.36
C ASP A 78 0.60 14.06 0.69
N PHE A 79 -0.13 12.99 0.35
CA PHE A 79 -0.29 11.84 1.23
C PHE A 79 1.04 11.10 1.42
N ALA A 80 1.74 10.80 0.34
CA ALA A 80 3.01 10.08 0.38
C ALA A 80 4.05 10.81 1.22
N ASN A 81 4.10 12.14 1.11
CA ASN A 81 5.01 12.98 1.89
C ASN A 81 4.62 13.05 3.37
N LEU A 82 3.32 13.27 3.67
CA LEU A 82 2.82 13.40 5.04
C LEU A 82 2.98 12.10 5.83
N PHE A 83 2.65 10.97 5.23
CA PHE A 83 2.69 9.66 5.87
C PHE A 83 4.01 8.91 5.63
N ARG A 84 4.95 9.49 4.88
CA ARG A 84 6.19 8.83 4.44
C ARG A 84 5.89 7.47 3.79
N ALA A 85 4.87 7.45 2.93
CA ALA A 85 4.31 6.23 2.39
C ALA A 85 5.08 5.63 1.22
N TRP A 86 6.00 6.38 0.61
CA TRP A 86 6.81 5.89 -0.50
C TRP A 86 7.90 4.93 -0.03
N PRO A 87 8.21 3.84 -0.73
CA PRO A 87 7.59 3.37 -1.97
C PRO A 87 6.27 2.64 -1.77
N ASP A 88 6.02 2.06 -0.61
CA ASP A 88 4.77 1.44 -0.18
C ASP A 88 4.77 1.26 1.34
N LYS A 89 3.63 1.48 1.99
CA LYS A 89 3.48 1.37 3.44
C LYS A 89 2.07 0.92 3.84
N TYR A 90 2.00 0.23 4.96
CA TYR A 90 0.75 -0.01 5.68
C TYR A 90 0.65 0.95 6.87
N HIS A 91 -0.52 1.52 7.06
CA HIS A 91 -0.86 2.32 8.24
C HIS A 91 -2.14 1.77 8.85
N CYS A 92 -2.10 1.45 10.14
CA CYS A 92 -3.29 1.09 10.90
C CYS A 92 -3.78 2.31 11.67
N ILE A 93 -5.03 2.68 11.47
CA ILE A 93 -5.64 3.86 12.07
C ILE A 93 -6.85 3.42 12.89
N ASN A 94 -6.93 3.83 14.15
CA ASN A 94 -8.06 3.53 15.00
C ASN A 94 -9.25 4.47 14.75
N LYS A 95 -10.37 4.22 15.45
CA LYS A 95 -11.59 5.03 15.37
C LYS A 95 -11.39 6.50 15.76
N ASP A 96 -10.36 6.80 16.55
CA ASP A 96 -10.03 8.15 17.01
C ASP A 96 -9.03 8.86 16.08
N LEU A 97 -8.83 8.30 14.87
CA LEU A 97 -7.94 8.78 13.80
C LEU A 97 -6.45 8.81 14.21
N GLN A 98 -6.05 7.95 15.12
CA GLN A 98 -4.66 7.81 15.52
C GLN A 98 -4.01 6.64 14.78
N VAL A 99 -2.79 6.84 14.29
CA VAL A 99 -1.98 5.78 13.72
C VAL A 99 -1.46 4.91 14.87
N ILE A 100 -1.93 3.66 14.93
CA ILE A 100 -1.58 2.70 15.99
C ILE A 100 -0.49 1.72 15.57
N ALA A 101 -0.28 1.56 14.27
CA ALA A 101 0.82 0.78 13.72
C ALA A 101 1.12 1.23 12.29
N LYS A 102 2.37 1.09 11.87
CA LYS A 102 2.82 1.31 10.50
C LYS A 102 3.88 0.29 10.13
N SER A 103 4.00 -0.03 8.84
CA SER A 103 5.13 -0.81 8.35
C SER A 103 6.36 0.06 8.20
N GLU A 104 7.53 -0.54 8.40
CA GLU A 104 8.82 0.09 8.14
C GLU A 104 9.66 -0.84 7.26
N TYR A 105 10.51 -0.26 6.43
CA TYR A 105 11.55 -1.06 5.77
C TYR A 105 12.62 -1.42 6.79
N HIS A 106 13.12 -2.65 6.69
CA HIS A 106 14.21 -3.12 7.53
C HIS A 106 15.44 -2.26 7.29
N SER A 107 15.75 -1.37 8.23
CA SER A 107 17.09 -0.81 8.37
C SER A 107 17.88 -1.67 9.36
N GLU A 108 19.14 -1.94 9.08
CA GLU A 108 20.02 -2.60 10.04
C GLU A 108 19.98 -1.83 11.36
N GLY A 109 19.47 -2.49 12.42
CA GLY A 109 19.38 -1.90 13.76
C GLY A 109 17.97 -1.52 14.24
N ASP A 110 16.95 -1.48 13.38
CA ASP A 110 15.57 -1.24 13.80
C ASP A 110 14.88 -2.57 14.12
N LYS A 111 14.92 -2.95 15.40
CA LYS A 111 14.35 -4.22 15.89
C LYS A 111 12.81 -4.22 15.93
N GLU A 112 12.18 -3.06 15.79
CA GLU A 112 10.73 -2.90 15.85
C GLU A 112 10.10 -2.72 14.46
N ALA A 113 10.91 -2.70 13.40
CA ALA A 113 10.42 -2.60 12.04
C ALA A 113 9.55 -3.82 11.70
N VAL A 114 8.29 -3.57 11.40
CA VAL A 114 7.40 -4.61 10.89
C VAL A 114 7.68 -4.79 9.42
N ILE A 115 8.09 -6.00 9.03
CA ILE A 115 8.37 -6.31 7.63
C ILE A 115 7.10 -6.10 6.81
N ILE A 116 7.20 -5.25 5.79
CA ILE A 116 6.09 -4.84 4.95
C ILE A 116 5.37 -6.00 4.23
N GLU A 117 6.06 -7.11 4.05
CA GLU A 117 5.57 -8.28 3.32
C GLU A 117 4.43 -9.02 4.03
N ASP A 118 4.28 -8.88 5.33
CA ASP A 118 3.22 -9.55 6.08
C ASP A 118 2.20 -8.58 6.68
N CYS A 119 1.16 -8.28 5.91
CA CYS A 119 0.04 -7.46 6.38
C CYS A 119 -0.79 -8.11 7.50
N THR A 120 -0.63 -9.41 7.78
CA THR A 120 -1.39 -10.09 8.84
C THR A 120 -1.07 -9.55 10.22
N ILE A 121 0.17 -9.18 10.47
CA ILE A 121 0.59 -8.57 11.74
C ILE A 121 -0.19 -7.27 12.03
N PHE A 122 -0.42 -6.46 10.99
CA PHE A 122 -1.21 -5.22 11.12
C PHE A 122 -2.68 -5.51 11.38
N LEU A 123 -3.22 -6.53 10.72
CA LEU A 123 -4.60 -6.95 10.88
C LEU A 123 -4.86 -7.54 12.26
N GLU A 124 -3.94 -8.33 12.79
CA GLU A 124 -4.00 -8.85 14.15
C GLU A 124 -4.01 -7.72 15.18
N LYS A 125 -3.17 -6.71 15.02
CA LYS A 125 -3.19 -5.51 15.87
C LYS A 125 -4.53 -4.79 15.84
N LEU A 126 -5.15 -4.66 14.67
CA LEU A 126 -6.48 -4.02 14.55
C LEU A 126 -7.60 -4.85 15.18
N LEU A 127 -7.51 -6.18 15.14
CA LEU A 127 -8.50 -7.07 15.75
C LEU A 127 -8.45 -7.09 17.27
N THR A 128 -7.32 -6.69 17.85
CA THR A 128 -7.11 -6.63 19.32
C THR A 128 -7.42 -5.26 19.92
N TYR A 129 -7.75 -4.27 19.10
CA TYR A 129 -8.06 -2.90 19.48
C TYR A 129 -9.57 -2.67 19.59
#